data_c931e53ba587480c08322d3e6b3ffeac
#
_entry.id   c931e53ba587480c08322d3e6b3ffeac
#
_cell.length_a   1.000
_cell.length_b   1.000
_cell.length_c   1.000
_cell.angle_alpha   90.00
_cell.angle_beta   90.00
_cell.angle_gamma   90.00
#
_symmetry.space_group_name_H-M   'P 1'
#
loop_
_entity.id
_entity.type
_entity.pdbx_description
1 polymer ?
#
loop_
_entity_poly.entity_id
_entity_poly.type
_entity_poly.pdbx_seq_one_letter_code
_entity_poly.pdbx_strand_id
1 'polypeptide(L)'
;QGWAGAQYGNMMIPRIGHEVLVKFLNGDPDQPIVVGRTYHSTTEPPYELPKHKTRMTIKSKTHKGNGFNELRFEDEMGREEVFIHAEKDLNHIVKHDETTQVGHDRTEQVGRNETIHIGNDRMETVGQDEDLTINRDQIRSIGRNRITKIEKDDILNVNNNRRVNVHADSLIKVGQDLNIEIAQNGSWVAGELFEQVCEQFDLEGYDEVHIQGPAGEIVLNQEGITLIGNVYVEGPLTEDAGAADGVSPFETTVNDSIT
;
A
#
# COMPACT_ATOMS: atom_id res chain seq x y z
N GLN A 1 -27.35 9.10 -43.58
CA GLN A 1 -26.14 8.92 -42.73
C GLN A 1 -25.06 9.87 -43.25
N GLY A 2 -24.42 10.63 -42.37
CA GLY A 2 -23.36 11.60 -42.74
C GLY A 2 -22.06 10.97 -43.22
N TRP A 3 -21.82 9.69 -42.92
CA TRP A 3 -20.69 8.91 -43.34
C TRP A 3 -21.04 7.44 -43.47
N ALA A 4 -20.82 6.86 -44.64
CA ALA A 4 -21.15 5.48 -44.95
C ALA A 4 -20.15 4.90 -45.95
N GLY A 5 -19.54 3.77 -45.64
CA GLY A 5 -18.62 3.04 -46.50
C GLY A 5 -18.75 1.53 -46.29
N ALA A 6 -17.86 0.73 -46.92
CA ALA A 6 -17.89 -0.72 -46.81
C ALA A 6 -17.45 -1.14 -45.38
N GLN A 7 -18.39 -1.53 -44.55
CA GLN A 7 -18.24 -1.98 -43.18
C GLN A 7 -17.75 -0.89 -42.17
N TYR A 8 -17.86 0.41 -42.53
CA TYR A 8 -17.56 1.51 -41.62
C TYR A 8 -18.48 2.71 -41.84
N GLY A 9 -18.64 3.58 -40.85
CA GLY A 9 -19.48 4.79 -40.91
C GLY A 9 -20.35 4.98 -39.69
N ASN A 10 -21.27 5.93 -39.78
CA ASN A 10 -22.29 6.20 -38.75
C ASN A 10 -23.51 5.32 -38.99
N MET A 11 -23.86 4.45 -38.05
CA MET A 11 -25.02 3.59 -38.15
C MET A 11 -26.02 3.94 -37.04
N MET A 12 -27.10 4.63 -37.39
CA MET A 12 -28.21 4.99 -36.51
C MET A 12 -29.53 4.56 -37.14
N ILE A 13 -29.98 3.36 -36.84
CA ILE A 13 -31.19 2.79 -37.42
C ILE A 13 -32.43 3.46 -36.81
N PRO A 14 -33.40 3.95 -37.58
CA PRO A 14 -34.69 4.41 -37.06
C PRO A 14 -35.41 3.28 -36.32
N ARG A 15 -35.97 3.59 -35.15
CA ARG A 15 -36.80 2.65 -34.41
C ARG A 15 -38.28 2.90 -34.71
N ILE A 16 -39.12 1.91 -34.49
CA ILE A 16 -40.58 2.04 -34.63
C ILE A 16 -41.07 3.22 -33.77
N GLY A 17 -41.83 4.13 -34.36
CA GLY A 17 -42.32 5.35 -33.74
C GLY A 17 -41.45 6.59 -33.95
N HIS A 18 -40.28 6.45 -34.60
CA HIS A 18 -39.48 7.63 -34.97
C HIS A 18 -40.05 8.29 -36.23
N GLU A 19 -40.14 9.61 -36.25
CA GLU A 19 -40.45 10.39 -37.44
C GLU A 19 -39.21 10.53 -38.31
N VAL A 20 -39.36 10.25 -39.60
CA VAL A 20 -38.31 10.26 -40.60
C VAL A 20 -38.62 11.16 -41.78
N LEU A 21 -37.62 11.79 -42.35
CA LEU A 21 -37.72 12.50 -43.59
C LEU A 21 -37.41 11.55 -44.76
N VAL A 22 -38.34 11.41 -45.67
CA VAL A 22 -38.19 10.54 -46.83
C VAL A 22 -38.06 11.37 -48.10
N LYS A 23 -37.10 11.00 -48.92
CA LYS A 23 -36.93 11.53 -50.27
C LYS A 23 -37.10 10.39 -51.27
N PHE A 24 -37.65 10.69 -52.45
CA PHE A 24 -37.81 9.73 -53.53
C PHE A 24 -36.73 9.92 -54.57
N LEU A 25 -36.01 8.87 -54.93
CA LEU A 25 -34.95 8.93 -55.93
C LEU A 25 -35.57 9.24 -57.32
N ASN A 26 -34.98 10.23 -58.00
CA ASN A 26 -35.49 10.73 -59.27
C ASN A 26 -37.00 11.11 -59.30
N GLY A 27 -37.61 11.34 -58.14
CA GLY A 27 -39.05 11.62 -58.02
C GLY A 27 -39.92 10.39 -58.11
N ASP A 28 -39.36 9.19 -58.13
CA ASP A 28 -40.11 7.93 -58.24
C ASP A 28 -40.65 7.49 -56.88
N PRO A 29 -41.97 7.43 -56.69
CA PRO A 29 -42.60 7.01 -55.43
C PRO A 29 -42.26 5.59 -54.98
N ASP A 30 -41.85 4.73 -55.89
CA ASP A 30 -41.46 3.35 -55.59
C ASP A 30 -40.00 3.22 -55.09
N GLN A 31 -39.24 4.35 -55.05
CA GLN A 31 -37.87 4.39 -54.59
C GLN A 31 -37.67 5.34 -53.41
N PRO A 32 -38.31 5.09 -52.26
CA PRO A 32 -38.17 5.92 -51.10
C PRO A 32 -36.83 5.72 -50.40
N ILE A 33 -36.16 6.80 -49.90
CA ILE A 33 -34.96 6.77 -49.12
C ILE A 33 -35.11 7.67 -47.89
N VAL A 34 -34.78 7.18 -46.71
CA VAL A 34 -34.74 7.98 -45.49
C VAL A 34 -33.51 8.85 -45.49
N VAL A 35 -33.67 10.17 -45.51
CA VAL A 35 -32.61 11.16 -45.56
C VAL A 35 -32.32 11.82 -44.20
N GLY A 36 -33.28 11.79 -43.25
CA GLY A 36 -33.14 12.43 -41.95
C GLY A 36 -34.19 12.02 -40.94
N ARG A 37 -34.15 12.65 -39.80
CA ARG A 37 -35.12 12.53 -38.71
C ARG A 37 -35.45 13.90 -38.17
N THR A 38 -36.59 14.05 -37.52
CA THR A 38 -37.00 15.29 -36.90
C THR A 38 -37.62 15.05 -35.53
N TYR A 39 -37.60 16.07 -34.71
CA TYR A 39 -38.37 16.15 -33.47
C TYR A 39 -39.73 16.83 -33.74
N HIS A 40 -40.71 16.49 -32.92
CA HIS A 40 -42.04 17.09 -32.95
C HIS A 40 -42.65 17.09 -31.54
N SER A 41 -43.88 17.60 -31.42
CA SER A 41 -44.54 17.81 -30.12
C SER A 41 -44.71 16.58 -29.21
N THR A 42 -44.64 15.36 -29.75
CA THR A 42 -44.71 14.10 -28.99
C THR A 42 -43.37 13.34 -28.98
N THR A 43 -42.38 13.78 -29.77
CA THR A 43 -41.02 13.24 -29.80
C THR A 43 -40.06 14.40 -29.61
N GLU A 44 -39.93 14.84 -28.36
CA GLU A 44 -39.16 15.99 -27.98
C GLU A 44 -37.63 15.74 -28.01
N PRO A 45 -36.79 16.79 -28.17
CA PRO A 45 -35.34 16.66 -28.07
C PRO A 45 -34.90 16.18 -26.68
N PRO A 46 -33.69 15.63 -26.54
CA PRO A 46 -33.18 15.07 -25.26
C PRO A 46 -33.16 16.06 -24.10
N TYR A 47 -33.15 17.34 -24.37
CA TYR A 47 -33.12 18.44 -23.40
C TYR A 47 -34.12 19.55 -23.80
N GLU A 48 -34.72 20.15 -22.79
CA GLU A 48 -35.66 21.27 -22.93
C GLU A 48 -35.04 22.47 -23.62
N LEU A 49 -35.66 22.98 -24.66
CA LEU A 49 -35.25 24.20 -25.36
C LEU A 49 -36.22 25.36 -25.04
N PRO A 50 -35.73 26.61 -24.93
CA PRO A 50 -34.35 27.08 -25.20
C PRO A 50 -33.41 26.98 -24.00
N LYS A 51 -33.82 26.37 -22.90
CA LYS A 51 -33.05 26.31 -21.64
C LYS A 51 -31.64 25.71 -21.81
N HIS A 52 -31.51 24.69 -22.63
CA HIS A 52 -30.27 23.99 -22.90
C HIS A 52 -29.75 24.18 -24.32
N LYS A 53 -29.83 25.40 -24.83
CA LYS A 53 -29.46 25.74 -26.22
C LYS A 53 -27.95 25.60 -26.50
N THR A 54 -27.13 25.58 -25.48
CA THR A 54 -25.67 25.43 -25.56
C THR A 54 -25.19 23.98 -25.50
N ARG A 55 -26.13 23.01 -25.32
CA ARG A 55 -25.82 21.58 -25.29
C ARG A 55 -25.80 20.96 -26.66
N MET A 56 -24.75 20.22 -26.96
CA MET A 56 -24.69 19.22 -28.02
C MET A 56 -24.67 17.82 -27.41
N THR A 57 -25.52 16.90 -27.90
CA THR A 57 -25.60 15.54 -27.36
C THR A 57 -25.81 14.46 -28.41
N ILE A 58 -25.17 13.31 -28.22
CA ILE A 58 -25.50 12.04 -28.86
C ILE A 58 -26.02 11.12 -27.76
N LYS A 59 -27.35 11.04 -27.63
CA LYS A 59 -28.02 10.26 -26.58
C LYS A 59 -28.79 9.10 -27.18
N SER A 60 -28.51 7.90 -26.69
CA SER A 60 -29.30 6.70 -27.04
C SER A 60 -30.28 6.36 -25.92
N LYS A 61 -31.21 5.47 -26.22
CA LYS A 61 -32.15 4.91 -25.23
C LYS A 61 -32.03 3.39 -25.24
N THR A 62 -31.95 2.80 -24.04
CA THR A 62 -31.93 1.35 -23.88
C THR A 62 -33.16 0.71 -24.55
N HIS A 63 -32.93 -0.28 -25.42
CA HIS A 63 -34.02 -1.00 -26.05
C HIS A 63 -34.79 -1.82 -25.02
N LYS A 64 -36.09 -1.63 -24.95
CA LYS A 64 -36.99 -2.27 -23.95
C LYS A 64 -36.62 -1.96 -22.49
N GLY A 65 -35.93 -0.85 -22.22
CA GLY A 65 -35.52 -0.39 -20.87
C GLY A 65 -35.59 1.13 -20.76
N ASN A 66 -35.28 1.65 -19.58
CA ASN A 66 -35.33 3.09 -19.25
C ASN A 66 -33.99 3.78 -19.25
N GLY A 67 -32.89 3.05 -19.38
CA GLY A 67 -31.52 3.59 -19.35
C GLY A 67 -31.09 4.26 -20.67
N PHE A 68 -29.87 4.79 -20.69
CA PHE A 68 -29.32 5.48 -21.86
C PHE A 68 -27.78 5.45 -21.85
N ASN A 69 -27.19 5.65 -23.04
CA ASN A 69 -25.77 6.04 -23.16
C ASN A 69 -25.73 7.44 -23.75
N GLU A 70 -24.71 8.24 -23.34
CA GLU A 70 -24.64 9.64 -23.77
C GLU A 70 -23.20 10.11 -23.90
N LEU A 71 -22.93 10.84 -24.99
CA LEU A 71 -21.82 11.75 -25.13
C LEU A 71 -22.38 13.16 -25.25
N ARG A 72 -22.09 14.03 -24.30
CA ARG A 72 -22.63 15.38 -24.23
C ARG A 72 -21.50 16.41 -24.08
N PHE A 73 -21.70 17.55 -24.71
CA PHE A 73 -20.89 18.75 -24.54
C PHE A 73 -21.81 19.86 -24.03
N GLU A 74 -21.38 20.60 -23.03
CA GLU A 74 -22.00 21.84 -22.55
C GLU A 74 -21.03 22.97 -22.80
N ASP A 75 -21.46 24.00 -23.58
CA ASP A 75 -20.60 25.10 -23.99
C ASP A 75 -21.00 26.44 -23.32
N GLU A 76 -21.83 26.41 -22.27
CA GLU A 76 -22.14 27.61 -21.49
C GLU A 76 -20.90 28.05 -20.72
N MET A 77 -20.48 29.31 -20.87
CA MET A 77 -19.29 29.88 -20.22
C MET A 77 -19.32 29.69 -18.69
N GLY A 78 -18.26 29.06 -18.15
CA GLY A 78 -18.13 28.72 -16.73
C GLY A 78 -18.90 27.48 -16.31
N ARG A 79 -19.46 26.72 -17.27
CA ARG A 79 -20.15 25.45 -17.06
C ARG A 79 -19.78 24.43 -18.12
N GLU A 80 -18.69 24.67 -18.83
CA GLU A 80 -18.20 23.80 -19.89
C GLU A 80 -17.97 22.39 -19.36
N GLU A 81 -18.50 21.39 -20.07
CA GLU A 81 -18.43 20.00 -19.65
C GLU A 81 -18.35 19.07 -20.86
N VAL A 82 -17.52 18.03 -20.77
CA VAL A 82 -17.64 16.82 -21.60
C VAL A 82 -18.09 15.68 -20.71
N PHE A 83 -19.28 15.16 -20.96
CA PHE A 83 -19.88 14.11 -20.18
C PHE A 83 -19.99 12.83 -21.00
N ILE A 84 -19.45 11.74 -20.47
CA ILE A 84 -19.52 10.39 -21.04
C ILE A 84 -20.27 9.50 -20.05
N HIS A 85 -21.40 8.93 -20.48
CA HIS A 85 -22.20 8.02 -19.68
C HIS A 85 -22.42 6.72 -20.39
N ALA A 86 -22.06 5.62 -19.75
CA ALA A 86 -22.38 4.26 -20.15
C ALA A 86 -23.37 3.66 -19.16
N GLU A 87 -24.52 3.19 -19.64
CA GLU A 87 -25.55 2.57 -18.80
C GLU A 87 -25.06 1.31 -18.08
N LYS A 88 -24.13 0.60 -18.68
CA LYS A 88 -23.63 -0.65 -18.13
C LYS A 88 -22.10 -0.74 -18.23
N ASP A 89 -21.57 -0.95 -19.39
CA ASP A 89 -20.17 -1.22 -19.59
C ASP A 89 -19.54 -0.13 -20.47
N LEU A 90 -18.38 0.41 -20.06
CA LEU A 90 -17.53 1.28 -20.84
C LEU A 90 -16.22 0.55 -21.14
N ASN A 91 -15.93 0.28 -22.41
CA ASN A 91 -14.66 -0.30 -22.85
C ASN A 91 -13.84 0.75 -23.61
N HIS A 92 -12.68 1.08 -23.11
CA HIS A 92 -11.72 1.98 -23.74
C HIS A 92 -10.47 1.19 -24.15
N ILE A 93 -10.20 1.12 -25.45
CA ILE A 93 -9.07 0.33 -26.00
C ILE A 93 -8.18 1.26 -26.81
N VAL A 94 -6.96 1.47 -26.35
CA VAL A 94 -5.92 2.22 -27.03
C VAL A 94 -4.83 1.27 -27.50
N LYS A 95 -4.54 1.26 -28.81
CA LYS A 95 -3.59 0.31 -29.42
C LYS A 95 -2.13 0.74 -29.30
N HIS A 96 -1.87 2.00 -28.95
CA HIS A 96 -0.53 2.56 -28.83
C HIS A 96 -0.45 3.38 -27.56
N ASP A 97 -0.41 4.66 -27.61
CA ASP A 97 -0.19 5.53 -26.45
C ASP A 97 -1.48 6.19 -25.97
N GLU A 98 -1.63 6.32 -24.67
CA GLU A 98 -2.65 7.13 -24.03
C GLU A 98 -1.97 8.17 -23.12
N THR A 99 -2.41 9.43 -23.22
CA THR A 99 -1.97 10.50 -22.34
C THR A 99 -3.17 11.15 -21.68
N THR A 100 -3.17 11.23 -20.36
CA THR A 100 -4.17 11.94 -19.58
C THR A 100 -3.51 13.08 -18.80
N GLN A 101 -3.97 14.30 -19.01
CA GLN A 101 -3.51 15.48 -18.28
C GLN A 101 -4.71 16.16 -17.62
N VAL A 102 -4.64 16.33 -16.29
CA VAL A 102 -5.67 17.00 -15.49
C VAL A 102 -5.05 18.23 -14.84
N GLY A 103 -5.59 19.40 -15.15
CA GLY A 103 -5.03 20.69 -14.70
C GLY A 103 -5.32 21.02 -13.23
N HIS A 104 -6.31 20.40 -12.62
CA HIS A 104 -6.72 20.63 -11.23
C HIS A 104 -6.92 19.32 -10.50
N ASP A 105 -8.12 18.88 -10.21
CA ASP A 105 -8.39 17.71 -9.39
C ASP A 105 -8.79 16.50 -10.23
N ARG A 106 -8.34 15.32 -9.84
CA ARG A 106 -8.82 14.03 -10.34
C ARG A 106 -9.40 13.23 -9.21
N THR A 107 -10.65 12.77 -9.36
CA THR A 107 -11.29 11.83 -8.44
C THR A 107 -11.61 10.54 -9.18
N GLU A 108 -11.26 9.41 -8.61
CA GLU A 108 -11.58 8.09 -9.12
C GLU A 108 -12.24 7.27 -8.01
N GLN A 109 -13.40 6.69 -8.32
CA GLN A 109 -14.14 5.86 -7.38
C GLN A 109 -14.52 4.53 -8.02
N VAL A 110 -13.99 3.43 -7.47
CA VAL A 110 -14.29 2.07 -7.91
C VAL A 110 -15.10 1.36 -6.83
N GLY A 111 -16.36 1.05 -7.16
CA GLY A 111 -17.30 0.48 -6.19
C GLY A 111 -17.01 -0.96 -5.76
N ARG A 112 -16.13 -1.68 -6.48
CA ARG A 112 -15.84 -3.09 -6.18
C ARG A 112 -14.36 -3.42 -6.31
N ASN A 113 -13.88 -3.75 -7.47
CA ASN A 113 -12.51 -4.20 -7.69
C ASN A 113 -11.79 -3.33 -8.72
N GLU A 114 -10.57 -2.97 -8.45
CA GLU A 114 -9.63 -2.39 -9.39
C GLU A 114 -8.50 -3.39 -9.65
N THR A 115 -8.07 -3.52 -10.91
CA THR A 115 -6.91 -4.32 -11.29
C THR A 115 -6.02 -3.50 -12.21
N ILE A 116 -4.77 -3.27 -11.81
CA ILE A 116 -3.76 -2.57 -12.60
C ILE A 116 -2.66 -3.57 -12.97
N HIS A 117 -2.39 -3.70 -14.27
CA HIS A 117 -1.30 -4.51 -14.79
C HIS A 117 -0.36 -3.66 -15.63
N ILE A 118 0.91 -3.58 -15.24
CA ILE A 118 1.95 -2.79 -15.90
C ILE A 118 3.06 -3.73 -16.34
N GLY A 119 3.31 -3.80 -17.64
CA GLY A 119 4.27 -4.75 -18.23
C GLY A 119 5.73 -4.43 -17.93
N ASN A 120 6.08 -3.15 -17.80
CA ASN A 120 7.44 -2.70 -17.53
C ASN A 120 7.50 -1.86 -16.25
N ASP A 121 7.57 -0.56 -16.37
CA ASP A 121 7.87 0.33 -15.26
C ASP A 121 6.65 1.15 -14.84
N ARG A 122 6.47 1.35 -13.55
CA ARG A 122 5.57 2.33 -12.96
C ARG A 122 6.39 3.39 -12.22
N MET A 123 6.22 4.65 -12.58
CA MET A 123 6.77 5.79 -11.86
C MET A 123 5.62 6.58 -11.23
N GLU A 124 5.74 6.91 -9.96
CA GLU A 124 4.77 7.69 -9.23
C GLU A 124 5.49 8.76 -8.42
N THR A 125 5.02 9.99 -8.48
CA THR A 125 5.57 11.10 -7.71
C THR A 125 4.42 11.85 -7.06
N VAL A 126 4.44 11.92 -5.74
CA VAL A 126 3.49 12.68 -4.92
C VAL A 126 4.21 13.88 -4.35
N GLY A 127 3.72 15.08 -4.65
CA GLY A 127 4.40 16.33 -4.27
C GLY A 127 4.26 16.68 -2.78
N GLN A 128 3.27 16.17 -2.10
CA GLN A 128 3.02 16.41 -0.68
C GLN A 128 2.73 15.10 0.05
N ASP A 129 1.49 14.77 0.30
CA ASP A 129 1.10 13.68 1.16
C ASP A 129 0.52 12.51 0.36
N GLU A 130 0.85 11.28 0.76
CA GLU A 130 0.21 10.05 0.33
C GLU A 130 -0.45 9.39 1.54
N ASP A 131 -1.75 9.16 1.50
CA ASP A 131 -2.49 8.42 2.53
C ASP A 131 -3.01 7.12 1.94
N LEU A 132 -2.58 5.99 2.51
CA LEU A 132 -2.96 4.65 2.10
C LEU A 132 -3.63 3.89 3.24
N THR A 133 -4.93 3.70 3.15
CA THR A 133 -5.70 2.90 4.12
C THR A 133 -6.10 1.55 3.54
N ILE A 134 -5.70 0.46 4.19
CA ILE A 134 -6.01 -0.92 3.80
C ILE A 134 -6.69 -1.63 4.97
N ASN A 135 -7.97 -1.95 4.82
CA ASN A 135 -8.78 -2.52 5.92
C ASN A 135 -8.49 -3.99 6.22
N ARG A 136 -7.82 -4.73 5.33
CA ARG A 136 -7.50 -6.13 5.53
C ARG A 136 -6.01 -6.40 5.29
N ASP A 137 -5.65 -6.94 4.17
CA ASP A 137 -4.32 -7.47 3.94
C ASP A 137 -3.58 -6.65 2.87
N GLN A 138 -2.33 -6.31 3.14
CA GLN A 138 -1.39 -5.80 2.14
C GLN A 138 -0.31 -6.86 1.89
N ILE A 139 -0.21 -7.33 0.64
CA ILE A 139 0.84 -8.25 0.21
C ILE A 139 1.76 -7.53 -0.77
N ARG A 140 3.05 -7.50 -0.47
CA ARG A 140 4.07 -6.90 -1.33
C ARG A 140 5.19 -7.91 -1.60
N SER A 141 5.40 -8.27 -2.85
CA SER A 141 6.52 -9.10 -3.29
C SER A 141 7.47 -8.27 -4.15
N ILE A 142 8.75 -8.26 -3.81
CA ILE A 142 9.79 -7.48 -4.49
C ILE A 142 10.90 -8.44 -4.91
N GLY A 143 11.08 -8.64 -6.21
CA GLY A 143 12.04 -9.61 -6.76
C GLY A 143 13.51 -9.19 -6.63
N ARG A 144 13.81 -7.91 -6.39
CA ARG A 144 15.17 -7.41 -6.24
C ARG A 144 15.30 -6.55 -4.98
N ASN A 145 15.46 -5.26 -5.11
CA ASN A 145 15.78 -4.36 -4.01
C ASN A 145 14.57 -3.52 -3.60
N ARG A 146 14.43 -3.32 -2.30
CA ARG A 146 13.60 -2.26 -1.72
C ARG A 146 14.52 -1.26 -1.04
N ILE A 147 14.41 0.01 -1.43
CA ILE A 147 15.13 1.12 -0.79
C ILE A 147 14.08 2.05 -0.21
N THR A 148 14.20 2.35 1.08
CA THR A 148 13.34 3.31 1.77
C THR A 148 14.23 4.36 2.40
N LYS A 149 13.96 5.64 2.11
CA LYS A 149 14.65 6.78 2.72
C LYS A 149 13.60 7.65 3.40
N ILE A 150 13.74 7.87 4.69
CA ILE A 150 12.85 8.68 5.51
C ILE A 150 13.73 9.74 6.19
N GLU A 151 13.40 11.01 6.00
CA GLU A 151 14.21 12.12 6.50
C GLU A 151 13.86 12.53 7.93
N LYS A 152 12.71 12.11 8.42
CA LYS A 152 12.27 12.38 9.80
C LYS A 152 11.98 11.07 10.53
N ASP A 153 10.73 10.78 10.79
CA ASP A 153 10.33 9.70 11.66
C ASP A 153 9.80 8.49 10.87
N ASP A 154 10.21 7.29 11.25
CA ASP A 154 9.61 6.02 10.82
C ASP A 154 8.94 5.36 12.02
N ILE A 155 7.61 5.33 12.05
CA ILE A 155 6.84 4.79 13.16
C ILE A 155 6.11 3.53 12.71
N LEU A 156 6.48 2.39 13.30
CA LEU A 156 5.84 1.10 13.02
C LEU A 156 5.13 0.56 14.27
N ASN A 157 3.81 0.51 14.25
CA ASN A 157 2.99 -0.10 15.29
C ASN A 157 2.44 -1.44 14.81
N VAL A 158 2.75 -2.53 15.51
CA VAL A 158 2.28 -3.88 15.19
C VAL A 158 1.58 -4.47 16.42
N ASN A 159 0.26 -4.57 16.37
CA ASN A 159 -0.52 -5.01 17.53
C ASN A 159 -0.37 -6.49 17.88
N ASN A 160 0.14 -7.31 16.98
CA ASN A 160 0.30 -8.75 17.20
C ASN A 160 1.75 -9.18 16.94
N ASN A 161 2.05 -9.82 15.84
CA ASN A 161 3.36 -10.39 15.61
C ASN A 161 4.14 -9.66 14.50
N ARG A 162 5.39 -9.34 14.76
CA ARG A 162 6.35 -8.93 13.73
C ARG A 162 7.41 -10.01 13.58
N ARG A 163 7.64 -10.47 12.33
CA ARG A 163 8.74 -11.39 12.01
C ARG A 163 9.64 -10.78 10.95
N VAL A 164 10.94 -10.81 11.19
CA VAL A 164 11.97 -10.38 10.24
C VAL A 164 12.93 -11.54 10.05
N ASN A 165 13.06 -12.06 8.82
CA ASN A 165 14.02 -13.09 8.46
C ASN A 165 15.00 -12.49 7.46
N VAL A 166 16.29 -12.52 7.79
CA VAL A 166 17.41 -12.07 6.95
C VAL A 166 18.34 -13.25 6.76
N HIS A 167 18.54 -13.69 5.51
CA HIS A 167 19.37 -14.87 5.22
C HIS A 167 20.88 -14.58 5.15
N ALA A 168 21.25 -13.32 5.00
CA ALA A 168 22.63 -12.88 5.01
C ALA A 168 22.84 -11.89 6.17
N ASP A 169 23.32 -10.70 5.90
CA ASP A 169 23.69 -9.74 6.92
C ASP A 169 22.54 -8.80 7.29
N SER A 170 22.44 -8.48 8.57
CA SER A 170 21.56 -7.43 9.09
C SER A 170 22.39 -6.43 9.89
N LEU A 171 22.34 -5.15 9.51
CA LEU A 171 23.07 -4.08 10.17
C LEU A 171 22.10 -3.03 10.70
N ILE A 172 22.17 -2.76 11.99
CA ILE A 172 21.45 -1.66 12.65
C ILE A 172 22.49 -0.66 13.15
N LYS A 173 22.44 0.57 12.66
CA LYS A 173 23.24 1.69 13.16
C LYS A 173 22.33 2.73 13.76
N VAL A 174 22.58 3.09 15.01
CA VAL A 174 21.85 4.10 15.76
C VAL A 174 22.83 5.19 16.16
N GLY A 175 22.54 6.44 15.83
CA GLY A 175 23.45 7.57 16.06
C GLY A 175 23.46 8.06 17.51
N GLN A 176 22.42 7.77 18.28
CA GLN A 176 22.30 8.16 19.68
C GLN A 176 21.88 6.94 20.52
N ASP A 177 20.61 6.79 20.84
CA ASP A 177 20.15 5.79 21.79
C ASP A 177 19.39 4.65 21.09
N LEU A 178 19.69 3.41 21.46
CA LEU A 178 18.91 2.23 21.11
C LEU A 178 18.24 1.68 22.37
N ASN A 179 16.91 1.80 22.47
CA ASN A 179 16.14 1.25 23.57
C ASN A 179 15.38 0.00 23.10
N ILE A 180 15.55 -1.11 23.82
CA ILE A 180 14.82 -2.36 23.58
C ILE A 180 14.12 -2.75 24.87
N GLU A 181 12.79 -2.70 24.88
CA GLU A 181 11.97 -3.11 26.02
C GLU A 181 11.21 -4.40 25.69
N ILE A 182 11.35 -5.42 26.55
CA ILE A 182 10.72 -6.73 26.39
C ILE A 182 9.97 -7.07 27.68
N ALA A 183 8.64 -7.04 27.61
CA ALA A 183 7.78 -7.20 28.79
C ALA A 183 7.82 -8.60 29.42
N GLN A 184 8.21 -9.63 28.68
CA GLN A 184 8.26 -11.00 29.22
C GLN A 184 9.62 -11.66 28.99
N ASN A 185 9.85 -12.31 27.84
CA ASN A 185 11.06 -13.06 27.59
C ASN A 185 11.80 -12.53 26.36
N GLY A 186 13.09 -12.23 26.53
CA GLY A 186 14.04 -11.92 25.46
C GLY A 186 15.05 -13.04 25.31
N SER A 187 15.43 -13.38 24.09
CA SER A 187 16.50 -14.34 23.81
C SER A 187 17.36 -13.86 22.66
N TRP A 188 18.66 -13.88 22.85
CA TRP A 188 19.66 -13.62 21.81
C TRP A 188 20.57 -14.84 21.68
N VAL A 189 20.62 -15.40 20.48
CA VAL A 189 21.41 -16.61 20.19
C VAL A 189 22.35 -16.30 19.04
N ALA A 190 23.65 -16.47 19.26
CA ALA A 190 24.68 -16.40 18.24
C ALA A 190 25.29 -17.80 18.04
N GLY A 191 25.49 -18.20 16.78
CA GLY A 191 26.05 -19.52 16.47
C GLY A 191 27.54 -19.65 16.80
N GLU A 192 28.30 -18.56 16.71
CA GLU A 192 29.75 -18.54 16.93
C GLU A 192 30.14 -17.54 17.97
N LEU A 193 29.91 -16.24 17.76
CA LEU A 193 30.37 -15.16 18.65
C LEU A 193 29.22 -14.17 18.91
N PHE A 194 29.05 -13.84 20.18
CA PHE A 194 28.30 -12.66 20.63
C PHE A 194 29.27 -11.74 21.35
N GLU A 195 29.55 -10.57 20.79
CA GLU A 195 30.44 -9.57 21.32
C GLU A 195 29.71 -8.29 21.68
N GLN A 196 29.97 -7.74 22.85
CA GLN A 196 29.48 -6.44 23.28
C GLN A 196 30.64 -5.60 23.75
N VAL A 197 30.85 -4.43 23.14
CA VAL A 197 31.89 -3.46 23.49
C VAL A 197 31.25 -2.15 23.89
N CYS A 198 31.49 -1.69 25.08
CA CYS A 198 30.97 -0.45 25.64
C CYS A 198 31.90 0.09 26.72
N GLU A 199 31.79 1.37 27.10
CA GLU A 199 32.51 1.96 28.21
C GLU A 199 32.02 1.43 29.57
N GLN A 200 30.69 1.23 29.69
CA GLN A 200 30.05 0.68 30.88
C GLN A 200 29.01 -0.35 30.50
N PHE A 201 28.98 -1.48 31.19
CA PHE A 201 28.03 -2.54 31.05
C PHE A 201 27.39 -2.85 32.39
N ASP A 202 26.11 -2.50 32.55
CA ASP A 202 25.34 -2.80 33.74
C ASP A 202 24.36 -3.97 33.40
N LEU A 203 24.39 -5.02 34.23
CA LEU A 203 23.55 -6.17 34.16
C LEU A 203 22.83 -6.35 35.49
N GLU A 204 21.52 -6.16 35.53
CA GLU A 204 20.71 -6.28 36.73
C GLU A 204 19.64 -7.40 36.52
N GLY A 205 19.55 -8.29 37.48
CA GLY A 205 18.52 -9.31 37.58
C GLY A 205 17.80 -9.22 38.91
N TYR A 206 16.49 -9.20 38.96
CA TYR A 206 15.72 -9.11 40.20
C TYR A 206 15.84 -10.37 41.06
N ASP A 207 15.88 -11.56 40.44
CA ASP A 207 15.98 -12.83 41.15
C ASP A 207 17.38 -13.42 41.01
N GLU A 208 17.88 -13.56 39.80
CA GLU A 208 19.14 -14.19 39.50
C GLU A 208 19.75 -13.68 38.20
N VAL A 209 21.08 -13.54 38.18
CA VAL A 209 21.88 -13.42 36.94
C VAL A 209 22.75 -14.68 36.84
N HIS A 210 22.58 -15.44 35.78
CA HIS A 210 23.29 -16.69 35.52
C HIS A 210 24.12 -16.59 34.24
N ILE A 211 25.44 -16.81 34.37
CA ILE A 211 26.40 -16.83 33.25
C ILE A 211 27.05 -18.20 33.25
N GLN A 212 26.74 -19.03 32.24
CA GLN A 212 27.18 -20.42 32.18
C GLN A 212 28.10 -20.67 30.99
N GLY A 213 29.21 -21.36 31.26
CA GLY A 213 30.13 -21.91 30.27
C GLY A 213 30.27 -23.42 30.38
N PRO A 214 31.01 -24.09 29.47
CA PRO A 214 31.15 -25.54 29.46
C PRO A 214 31.83 -26.12 30.71
N ALA A 215 32.67 -25.34 31.40
CA ALA A 215 33.49 -25.79 32.52
C ALA A 215 33.21 -25.05 33.83
N GLY A 216 32.25 -24.16 33.86
CA GLY A 216 31.90 -23.40 35.07
C GLY A 216 30.75 -22.43 34.85
N GLU A 217 30.29 -21.86 35.94
CA GLU A 217 29.20 -20.88 35.94
C GLU A 217 29.42 -19.81 37.02
N ILE A 218 28.80 -18.65 36.79
CA ILE A 218 28.73 -17.54 37.76
C ILE A 218 27.20 -17.34 38.01
N VAL A 219 26.82 -17.39 39.28
CA VAL A 219 25.44 -17.15 39.72
C VAL A 219 25.46 -15.97 40.70
N LEU A 220 24.65 -14.96 40.43
CA LEU A 220 24.41 -13.84 41.31
C LEU A 220 22.92 -13.88 41.70
N ASN A 221 22.67 -14.05 43.00
CA ASN A 221 21.28 -14.10 43.52
C ASN A 221 21.22 -13.39 44.89
N GLN A 222 20.12 -13.52 45.62
CA GLN A 222 19.92 -12.91 46.93
C GLN A 222 20.87 -13.44 48.01
N GLU A 223 21.50 -14.61 47.82
CA GLU A 223 22.45 -15.21 48.74
C GLU A 223 23.89 -14.70 48.52
N GLY A 224 24.17 -14.12 47.35
CA GLY A 224 25.48 -13.57 46.99
C GLY A 224 26.01 -14.00 45.63
N ILE A 225 27.32 -14.09 45.47
CA ILE A 225 28.01 -14.51 44.26
C ILE A 225 28.54 -15.93 44.46
N THR A 226 28.09 -16.86 43.62
CA THR A 226 28.58 -18.25 43.60
C THR A 226 29.37 -18.48 42.33
N LEU A 227 30.63 -18.93 42.45
CA LEU A 227 31.50 -19.32 41.36
C LEU A 227 31.66 -20.85 41.39
N ILE A 228 31.27 -21.53 40.33
CA ILE A 228 31.32 -22.97 40.21
C ILE A 228 32.29 -23.36 39.10
N GLY A 229 33.29 -24.15 39.42
CA GLY A 229 34.35 -24.56 38.51
C GLY A 229 35.75 -24.08 38.96
N ASN A 230 36.71 -24.15 38.06
CA ASN A 230 38.06 -23.67 38.36
C ASN A 230 38.12 -22.13 38.27
N VAL A 231 38.41 -21.46 39.38
CA VAL A 231 38.52 -20.01 39.44
C VAL A 231 40.00 -19.63 39.40
N TYR A 232 40.41 -18.89 38.36
CA TYR A 232 41.75 -18.34 38.25
C TYR A 232 41.69 -16.83 38.53
N VAL A 233 42.45 -16.38 39.52
CA VAL A 233 42.57 -14.96 39.89
C VAL A 233 43.96 -14.48 39.53
N GLU A 234 44.07 -13.56 38.58
CA GLU A 234 45.33 -12.88 38.26
C GLU A 234 45.36 -11.53 38.99
N GLY A 235 46.18 -11.45 40.04
CA GLY A 235 46.36 -10.25 40.82
C GLY A 235 46.09 -10.42 42.32
N PRO A 236 46.40 -9.41 43.15
CA PRO A 236 46.14 -9.51 44.58
C PRO A 236 44.62 -9.46 44.85
N LEU A 237 44.11 -10.47 45.58
CA LEU A 237 42.80 -10.41 46.21
C LEU A 237 42.85 -9.36 47.33
N THR A 238 42.22 -8.22 47.18
CA THR A 238 42.01 -7.24 48.24
C THR A 238 40.60 -7.45 48.81
N GLU A 239 40.54 -7.84 50.11
CA GLU A 239 39.29 -7.69 50.87
C GLU A 239 39.12 -6.23 51.23
N ASP A 240 38.14 -5.57 50.68
CA ASP A 240 37.66 -4.31 51.24
C ASP A 240 36.81 -4.67 52.46
N ALA A 241 37.40 -4.62 53.63
CA ALA A 241 36.69 -4.77 54.89
C ALA A 241 35.83 -3.54 55.18
N GLY A 242 34.71 -3.42 54.48
CA GLY A 242 33.59 -2.60 54.89
C GLY A 242 32.98 -3.24 56.13
N ALA A 243 33.12 -2.60 57.25
CA ALA A 243 32.66 -3.06 58.54
C ALA A 243 31.17 -3.41 58.52
N ALA A 244 30.87 -4.70 58.47
CA ALA A 244 29.63 -5.28 58.96
C ALA A 244 30.01 -6.39 59.92
N ASP A 245 29.74 -6.13 61.18
CA ASP A 245 29.94 -7.08 62.27
C ASP A 245 29.28 -8.45 61.90
N GLY A 246 30.08 -9.48 61.83
CA GLY A 246 29.64 -10.86 62.01
C GLY A 246 29.63 -11.80 60.81
N VAL A 247 30.33 -11.55 59.73
CA VAL A 247 30.53 -12.57 58.68
C VAL A 247 31.96 -13.06 58.71
N SER A 248 32.12 -14.35 58.97
CA SER A 248 33.38 -15.08 58.93
C SER A 248 34.04 -15.00 57.56
N PRO A 249 35.36 -14.76 57.48
CA PRO A 249 36.08 -14.69 56.21
C PRO A 249 36.07 -16.06 55.51
N PHE A 250 35.80 -16.01 54.22
CA PHE A 250 35.96 -17.07 53.23
C PHE A 250 36.32 -18.48 53.80
N GLU A 251 35.31 -19.37 53.89
CA GLU A 251 35.58 -20.80 53.88
C GLU A 251 35.89 -21.24 52.45
N THR A 252 37.15 -21.25 52.07
CA THR A 252 37.66 -21.99 50.93
C THR A 252 37.58 -23.47 51.28
N THR A 253 36.52 -24.16 50.96
CA THR A 253 36.54 -25.63 50.86
C THR A 253 37.30 -25.99 49.58
N VAL A 254 38.63 -26.10 49.75
CA VAL A 254 39.48 -26.79 48.77
C VAL A 254 39.18 -28.25 48.89
N ASN A 255 38.35 -28.80 47.99
CA ASN A 255 38.28 -30.23 47.83
C ASN A 255 39.52 -30.71 47.07
N ASP A 256 40.57 -31.06 47.83
CA ASP A 256 41.69 -31.86 47.37
C ASP A 256 41.17 -33.29 47.07
N SER A 257 40.80 -33.55 45.84
CA SER A 257 40.79 -34.90 45.33
C SER A 257 42.00 -35.12 44.44
N ILE A 258 43.09 -35.48 45.07
CA ILE A 258 44.21 -36.20 44.47
C ILE A 258 43.76 -37.63 44.19
N THR A 259 43.66 -38.04 42.94
CA THR A 259 44.24 -39.22 42.28
C THR A 259 43.94 -39.20 40.81
#